data_25ee7c84e2e0fffbdddd812302f81242
#
_entry.id   25ee7c84e2e0fffbdddd812302f81242
#
_cell.length_a   1.000
_cell.length_b   1.000
_cell.length_c   1.000
_cell.angle_alpha   90.00
_cell.angle_beta   90.00
_cell.angle_gamma   90.00
#
_symmetry.space_group_name_H-M   'P 1'
#
loop_
_entity.id
_entity.type
_entity.pdbx_description
1 polymer ?
#
loop_
_entity_poly.entity_id
_entity_poly.type
_entity_poly.pdbx_seq_one_letter_code
_entity_poly.pdbx_strand_id
1 'polypeptide(L)'
;LCLLLGYPAAWILSQARFNTSRTMVVLFILPMWVNILIRTLATVALFDFLNFPLGEGALIFGMVYNFLPFMIYPIYNTLQKMDHSLIEAAQDLGANPSQVFIKAVFPLSMPGVMSGIMMVFMPTISTFAIAELLTMNNIKLFGTTIQENINNGMWNYGAALSLIMLLLIGITGLFSNESSDSANEGGLI
;
A
#
# COMPACT_ATOMS: atom_id res chain seq x y z
N LEU A 1 4.28 -1.92 -7.56
CA LEU A 1 4.08 -3.35 -7.29
C LEU A 1 2.91 -3.58 -6.33
N CYS A 2 2.84 -2.92 -5.16
CA CYS A 2 1.72 -3.08 -4.22
C CYS A 2 0.35 -2.83 -4.87
N LEU A 3 0.22 -1.84 -5.75
CA LEU A 3 -1.03 -1.57 -6.48
C LEU A 3 -1.37 -2.69 -7.46
N LEU A 4 -0.38 -3.16 -8.22
CA LEU A 4 -0.57 -4.24 -9.21
C LEU A 4 -1.03 -5.55 -8.58
N LEU A 5 -0.56 -5.86 -7.39
CA LEU A 5 -0.96 -7.07 -6.65
C LEU A 5 -2.18 -6.81 -5.75
N GLY A 6 -2.23 -5.63 -5.13
CA GLY A 6 -3.26 -5.27 -4.17
C GLY A 6 -4.63 -5.03 -4.78
N TYR A 7 -4.70 -4.41 -5.96
CA TYR A 7 -5.96 -4.14 -6.62
C TYR A 7 -6.71 -5.42 -7.05
N PRO A 8 -6.07 -6.37 -7.78
CA PRO A 8 -6.72 -7.65 -8.10
C PRO A 8 -7.11 -8.45 -6.86
N ALA A 9 -6.25 -8.45 -5.83
CA ALA A 9 -6.56 -9.12 -4.57
C ALA A 9 -7.79 -8.49 -3.88
N ALA A 10 -7.84 -7.16 -3.77
CA ALA A 10 -8.99 -6.44 -3.21
C ALA A 10 -10.27 -6.68 -4.01
N TRP A 11 -10.17 -6.70 -5.35
CA TRP A 11 -11.29 -6.99 -6.23
C TRP A 11 -11.85 -8.41 -6.01
N ILE A 12 -10.98 -9.43 -5.96
CA ILE A 12 -11.39 -10.80 -5.70
C ILE A 12 -12.05 -10.92 -4.31
N LEU A 13 -11.45 -10.28 -3.30
CA LEU A 13 -11.95 -10.28 -1.93
C LEU A 13 -13.29 -9.52 -1.78
N SER A 14 -13.57 -8.53 -2.63
CA SER A 14 -14.83 -7.78 -2.60
C SER A 14 -16.01 -8.57 -3.17
N GLN A 15 -15.76 -9.60 -3.99
CA GLN A 15 -16.82 -10.43 -4.55
C GLN A 15 -17.38 -11.40 -3.50
N ALA A 16 -18.68 -11.35 -3.26
CA ALA A 16 -19.38 -12.21 -2.29
C ALA A 16 -19.14 -13.71 -2.52
N ARG A 17 -18.89 -14.11 -3.78
CA ARG A 17 -18.60 -15.50 -4.16
C ARG A 17 -17.35 -16.07 -3.48
N PHE A 18 -16.32 -15.24 -3.27
CA PHE A 18 -15.04 -15.66 -2.71
C PHE A 18 -14.90 -15.33 -1.22
N ASN A 19 -15.72 -14.41 -0.70
CA ASN A 19 -15.60 -13.92 0.67
C ASN A 19 -16.94 -13.92 1.40
N THR A 20 -17.62 -15.05 1.43
CA THR A 20 -18.94 -15.22 2.05
C THR A 20 -18.99 -14.81 3.53
N SER A 21 -17.87 -14.89 4.25
CA SER A 21 -17.81 -14.63 5.70
C SER A 21 -16.86 -13.49 6.07
N ARG A 22 -16.37 -12.69 5.13
CA ARG A 22 -15.33 -11.66 5.35
C ARG A 22 -14.04 -12.20 6.00
N THR A 23 -13.94 -13.49 6.22
CA THR A 23 -12.81 -14.15 6.90
C THR A 23 -11.51 -14.02 6.11
N MET A 24 -11.60 -14.10 4.77
CA MET A 24 -10.43 -13.96 3.91
C MET A 24 -9.75 -12.59 4.06
N VAL A 25 -10.55 -11.52 4.19
CA VAL A 25 -10.01 -10.16 4.38
C VAL A 25 -9.29 -10.05 5.71
N VAL A 26 -9.86 -10.65 6.77
CA VAL A 26 -9.23 -10.67 8.10
C VAL A 26 -7.87 -11.37 8.03
N LEU A 27 -7.75 -12.48 7.29
CA LEU A 27 -6.47 -13.18 7.10
C LEU A 27 -5.41 -12.30 6.42
N PHE A 28 -5.82 -11.45 5.47
CA PHE A 28 -4.89 -10.49 4.82
C PHE A 28 -4.50 -9.34 5.74
N ILE A 29 -5.39 -8.94 6.67
CA ILE A 29 -5.14 -7.85 7.62
C ILE A 29 -4.37 -8.33 8.84
N LEU A 30 -4.53 -9.59 9.27
CA LEU A 30 -3.87 -10.17 10.43
C LEU A 30 -2.36 -9.87 10.50
N PRO A 31 -1.58 -9.99 9.41
CA PRO A 31 -0.16 -9.67 9.43
C PRO A 31 0.15 -8.23 9.86
N MET A 32 -0.77 -7.27 9.66
CA MET A 32 -0.56 -5.88 10.08
C MET A 32 -0.43 -5.71 11.60
N TRP A 33 -1.01 -6.63 12.38
CA TRP A 33 -0.97 -6.59 13.84
C TRP A 33 0.34 -7.11 14.42
N VAL A 34 1.11 -7.84 13.61
CA VAL A 34 2.44 -8.31 14.00
C VAL A 34 3.45 -7.19 13.77
N ASN A 35 4.35 -6.99 14.73
CA ASN A 35 5.40 -5.98 14.64
C ASN A 35 6.23 -6.15 13.36
N ILE A 36 6.46 -5.05 12.65
CA ILE A 36 7.17 -5.02 11.37
C ILE A 36 8.60 -5.59 11.46
N LEU A 37 9.29 -5.35 12.57
CA LEU A 37 10.64 -5.87 12.79
C LEU A 37 10.63 -7.40 12.90
N ILE A 38 9.68 -7.96 13.65
CA ILE A 38 9.56 -9.42 13.81
C ILE A 38 9.27 -10.07 12.46
N ARG A 39 8.37 -9.48 11.66
CA ARG A 39 8.06 -9.98 10.31
C ARG A 39 9.27 -9.90 9.39
N THR A 40 10.01 -8.82 9.45
CA THR A 40 11.21 -8.65 8.62
C THR A 40 12.30 -9.63 9.01
N LEU A 41 12.55 -9.82 10.31
CA LEU A 41 13.50 -10.83 10.81
C LEU A 41 13.10 -12.25 10.41
N ALA A 42 11.81 -12.58 10.50
CA ALA A 42 11.31 -13.87 10.01
C ALA A 42 11.52 -14.04 8.50
N THR A 43 11.36 -12.97 7.72
CA THR A 43 11.64 -12.99 6.28
C THR A 43 13.13 -13.20 5.99
N VAL A 44 14.01 -12.55 6.74
CA VAL A 44 15.47 -12.77 6.65
C VAL A 44 15.81 -14.22 6.95
N ALA A 45 15.29 -14.77 8.05
CA ALA A 45 15.51 -16.16 8.44
C ALA A 45 14.99 -17.17 7.38
N LEU A 46 13.84 -16.87 6.76
CA LEU A 46 13.28 -17.66 5.67
C LEU A 46 14.18 -17.62 4.43
N PHE A 47 14.71 -16.46 4.06
CA PHE A 47 15.60 -16.30 2.92
C PHE A 47 16.94 -17.00 3.14
N ASP A 48 17.47 -16.93 4.36
CA ASP A 48 18.68 -17.65 4.75
C ASP A 48 18.46 -19.16 4.66
N PHE A 49 17.35 -19.67 5.19
CA PHE A 49 16.98 -21.08 5.09
C PHE A 49 16.82 -21.56 3.64
N LEU A 50 16.27 -20.72 2.76
CA LEU A 50 16.08 -21.03 1.34
C LEU A 50 17.35 -20.76 0.49
N ASN A 51 18.44 -20.30 1.10
CA ASN A 51 19.65 -19.82 0.41
C ASN A 51 19.34 -18.74 -0.65
N PHE A 52 18.34 -17.89 -0.39
CA PHE A 52 18.01 -16.77 -1.26
C PHE A 52 18.90 -15.58 -0.92
N PRO A 53 19.57 -14.95 -1.91
CA PRO A 53 20.49 -13.86 -1.63
C PRO A 53 19.75 -12.63 -1.10
N LEU A 54 20.26 -12.08 0.01
CA LEU A 54 19.82 -10.79 0.53
C LEU A 54 20.32 -9.68 -0.39
N GLY A 55 19.50 -8.66 -0.63
CA GLY A 55 19.83 -7.55 -1.51
C GLY A 55 18.58 -6.83 -2.04
N GLU A 56 18.68 -6.26 -3.24
CA GLU A 56 17.60 -5.47 -3.84
C GLU A 56 16.30 -6.27 -4.03
N GLY A 57 16.39 -7.49 -4.53
CA GLY A 57 15.22 -8.36 -4.69
C GLY A 57 14.55 -8.71 -3.38
N ALA A 58 15.34 -9.02 -2.34
CA ALA A 58 14.85 -9.27 -1.00
C ALA A 58 14.17 -8.03 -0.40
N LEU A 59 14.75 -6.84 -0.62
CA LEU A 59 14.19 -5.56 -0.18
C LEU A 59 12.82 -5.31 -0.82
N ILE A 60 12.72 -5.44 -2.15
CA ILE A 60 11.47 -5.25 -2.88
C ILE A 60 10.40 -6.22 -2.37
N PHE A 61 10.75 -7.50 -2.23
CA PHE A 61 9.83 -8.50 -1.70
C PHE A 61 9.36 -8.15 -0.28
N GLY A 62 10.30 -7.82 0.61
CA GLY A 62 10.01 -7.48 1.99
C GLY A 62 9.13 -6.24 2.11
N MET A 63 9.37 -5.21 1.30
CA MET A 63 8.52 -4.01 1.24
C MET A 63 7.12 -4.34 0.74
N VAL A 64 6.99 -5.08 -0.37
CA VAL A 64 5.69 -5.48 -0.89
C VAL A 64 4.94 -6.32 0.13
N TYR A 65 5.57 -7.34 0.70
CA TYR A 65 4.97 -8.19 1.73
C TYR A 65 4.47 -7.40 2.94
N ASN A 66 5.29 -6.46 3.43
CA ASN A 66 4.94 -5.67 4.61
C ASN A 66 3.83 -4.65 4.34
N PHE A 67 3.79 -4.04 3.16
CA PHE A 67 2.88 -2.94 2.85
C PHE A 67 1.68 -3.32 1.99
N LEU A 68 1.63 -4.53 1.44
CA LEU A 68 0.51 -5.02 0.63
C LEU A 68 -0.86 -4.93 1.34
N PRO A 69 -1.01 -5.30 2.63
CA PRO A 69 -2.28 -5.17 3.33
C PRO A 69 -2.78 -3.74 3.41
N PHE A 70 -1.87 -2.75 3.51
CA PHE A 70 -2.23 -1.32 3.54
C PHE A 70 -2.78 -0.83 2.20
N MET A 71 -2.42 -1.48 1.09
CA MET A 71 -3.00 -1.22 -0.22
C MET A 71 -4.36 -1.91 -0.39
N ILE A 72 -4.47 -3.18 0.02
CA ILE A 72 -5.68 -3.99 -0.15
C ILE A 72 -6.85 -3.41 0.65
N TYR A 73 -6.62 -3.02 1.89
CA TYR A 73 -7.68 -2.64 2.82
C TYR A 73 -8.54 -1.46 2.36
N PRO A 74 -8.00 -0.28 1.98
CA PRO A 74 -8.82 0.84 1.53
C PRO A 74 -9.51 0.57 0.18
N ILE A 75 -8.84 -0.13 -0.74
CA ILE A 75 -9.45 -0.50 -2.02
C ILE A 75 -10.63 -1.45 -1.78
N TYR A 76 -10.44 -2.47 -0.96
CA TYR A 76 -11.50 -3.40 -0.57
C TYR A 76 -12.71 -2.67 0.05
N ASN A 77 -12.46 -1.76 0.99
CA ASN A 77 -13.53 -1.01 1.64
C ASN A 77 -14.33 -0.13 0.66
N THR A 78 -13.65 0.47 -0.31
CA THR A 78 -14.32 1.27 -1.35
C THR A 78 -15.13 0.39 -2.29
N LEU A 79 -14.58 -0.74 -2.72
CA LEU A 79 -15.30 -1.70 -3.56
C LEU A 79 -16.52 -2.31 -2.85
N GLN A 80 -16.43 -2.56 -1.56
CA GLN A 80 -17.54 -3.10 -0.74
C GLN A 80 -18.69 -2.09 -0.57
N LYS A 81 -18.39 -0.80 -0.57
CA LYS A 81 -19.39 0.28 -0.45
C LYS A 81 -19.98 0.69 -1.78
N MET A 82 -19.44 0.18 -2.88
CA MET A 82 -19.91 0.49 -4.23
C MET A 82 -21.32 -0.03 -4.44
N ASP A 83 -22.19 0.80 -5.01
CA ASP A 83 -23.55 0.39 -5.36
C ASP A 83 -23.53 -0.56 -6.56
N HIS A 84 -23.95 -1.79 -6.32
CA HIS A 84 -24.03 -2.82 -7.35
C HIS A 84 -25.02 -2.48 -8.45
N SER A 85 -26.01 -1.62 -8.19
CA SER A 85 -26.97 -1.17 -9.22
C SER A 85 -26.31 -0.48 -10.40
N LEU A 86 -25.20 0.23 -10.17
CA LEU A 86 -24.40 0.86 -11.23
C LEU A 86 -23.75 -0.15 -12.16
N ILE A 87 -23.31 -1.29 -11.61
CA ILE A 87 -22.73 -2.40 -12.37
C ILE A 87 -23.80 -3.09 -13.19
N GLU A 88 -24.97 -3.35 -12.59
CA GLU A 88 -26.11 -3.97 -13.26
C GLU A 88 -26.64 -3.09 -14.38
N ALA A 89 -26.81 -1.77 -14.15
CA ALA A 89 -27.22 -0.82 -15.18
C ALA A 89 -26.24 -0.77 -16.37
N ALA A 90 -24.94 -0.83 -16.11
CA ALA A 90 -23.95 -0.88 -17.20
C ALA A 90 -24.04 -2.18 -18.00
N GLN A 91 -24.36 -3.31 -17.36
CA GLN A 91 -24.57 -4.60 -18.02
C GLN A 91 -25.86 -4.61 -18.84
N ASP A 92 -26.93 -4.03 -18.34
CA ASP A 92 -28.22 -3.90 -19.06
C ASP A 92 -28.09 -3.04 -20.34
N LEU A 93 -27.18 -2.09 -20.33
CA LEU A 93 -26.79 -1.30 -21.51
C LEU A 93 -25.88 -2.07 -22.50
N GLY A 94 -25.64 -3.37 -22.26
CA GLY A 94 -24.85 -4.24 -23.13
C GLY A 94 -23.33 -4.11 -22.95
N ALA A 95 -22.84 -3.52 -21.88
CA ALA A 95 -21.42 -3.41 -21.63
C ALA A 95 -20.79 -4.78 -21.31
N ASN A 96 -19.68 -5.11 -21.96
CA ASN A 96 -18.89 -6.29 -21.65
C ASN A 96 -18.25 -6.19 -20.25
N PRO A 97 -17.94 -7.31 -19.55
CA PRO A 97 -17.32 -7.29 -18.24
C PRO A 97 -16.06 -6.40 -18.14
N SER A 98 -15.22 -6.39 -19.18
CA SER A 98 -14.04 -5.51 -19.24
C SER A 98 -14.41 -4.02 -19.35
N GLN A 99 -15.47 -3.70 -20.06
CA GLN A 99 -15.98 -2.32 -20.16
C GLN A 99 -16.59 -1.85 -18.85
N VAL A 100 -17.36 -2.71 -18.19
CA VAL A 100 -17.90 -2.45 -16.84
C VAL A 100 -16.74 -2.16 -15.87
N PHE A 101 -15.71 -3.01 -15.90
CA PHE A 101 -14.54 -2.83 -15.03
C PHE A 101 -13.84 -1.49 -15.30
N ILE A 102 -13.47 -1.19 -16.55
CA ILE A 102 -12.68 0.01 -16.87
C ILE A 102 -13.50 1.28 -16.76
N LYS A 103 -14.79 1.27 -17.15
CA LYS A 103 -15.61 2.47 -17.25
C LYS A 103 -16.45 2.77 -16.01
N ALA A 104 -16.75 1.76 -15.19
CA ALA A 104 -17.55 1.94 -13.96
C ALA A 104 -16.71 1.62 -12.71
N VAL A 105 -16.25 0.39 -12.56
CA VAL A 105 -15.63 -0.06 -11.30
C VAL A 105 -14.31 0.67 -10.99
N PHE A 106 -13.41 0.76 -11.97
CA PHE A 106 -12.11 1.37 -11.75
C PHE A 106 -12.20 2.86 -11.40
N PRO A 107 -12.97 3.72 -12.10
CA PRO A 107 -13.15 5.11 -11.71
C PRO A 107 -13.81 5.28 -10.34
N LEU A 108 -14.84 4.49 -10.04
CA LEU A 108 -15.51 4.53 -8.75
C LEU A 108 -14.66 4.03 -7.57
N SER A 109 -13.66 3.17 -7.87
CA SER A 109 -12.69 2.70 -6.86
C SER A 109 -11.51 3.64 -6.64
N MET A 110 -11.37 4.70 -7.44
CA MET A 110 -10.23 5.62 -7.40
C MET A 110 -9.97 6.25 -6.01
N PRO A 111 -10.99 6.67 -5.24
CA PRO A 111 -10.76 7.16 -3.87
C PRO A 111 -10.07 6.12 -2.97
N GLY A 112 -10.44 4.85 -3.10
CA GLY A 112 -9.79 3.75 -2.37
C GLY A 112 -8.35 3.50 -2.84
N VAL A 113 -8.10 3.63 -4.15
CA VAL A 113 -6.76 3.50 -4.73
C VAL A 113 -5.86 4.62 -4.22
N MET A 114 -6.33 5.87 -4.24
CA MET A 114 -5.55 7.01 -3.73
C MET A 114 -5.23 6.87 -2.24
N SER A 115 -6.23 6.50 -1.44
CA SER A 115 -6.02 6.21 -0.01
C SER A 115 -5.01 5.09 0.21
N GLY A 116 -5.07 4.02 -0.58
CA GLY A 116 -4.11 2.90 -0.53
C GLY A 116 -2.70 3.32 -0.90
N ILE A 117 -2.54 4.13 -1.96
CA ILE A 117 -1.24 4.67 -2.35
C ILE A 117 -0.64 5.47 -1.19
N MET A 118 -1.41 6.34 -0.55
CA MET A 118 -0.92 7.16 0.57
C MET A 118 -0.56 6.32 1.79
N MET A 119 -1.39 5.32 2.12
CA MET A 119 -1.12 4.40 3.23
C MET A 119 0.16 3.57 3.03
N VAL A 120 0.53 3.29 1.79
CA VAL A 120 1.79 2.58 1.45
C VAL A 120 2.96 3.55 1.33
N PHE A 121 2.75 4.72 0.73
CA PHE A 121 3.79 5.68 0.42
C PHE A 121 4.47 6.25 1.67
N MET A 122 3.67 6.70 2.66
CA MET A 122 4.20 7.30 3.89
C MET A 122 5.16 6.37 4.65
N PRO A 123 4.78 5.12 5.00
CA PRO A 123 5.70 4.23 5.70
C PRO A 123 6.85 3.73 4.80
N THR A 124 6.67 3.67 3.48
CA THR A 124 7.74 3.23 2.56
C THR A 124 8.90 4.23 2.54
N ILE A 125 8.62 5.53 2.54
CA ILE A 125 9.66 6.57 2.56
C ILE A 125 10.37 6.61 3.91
N SER A 126 9.63 6.47 5.01
CA SER A 126 10.16 6.60 6.37
C SER A 126 10.83 5.33 6.89
N THR A 127 10.62 4.18 6.25
CA THR A 127 11.19 2.91 6.74
C THR A 127 12.70 2.89 6.58
N PHE A 128 13.39 2.36 7.60
CA PHE A 128 14.82 2.09 7.57
C PHE A 128 15.11 0.61 7.88
N ALA A 129 14.37 0.03 8.82
CA ALA A 129 14.64 -1.30 9.34
C ALA A 129 14.52 -2.41 8.29
N ILE A 130 13.56 -2.31 7.36
CA ILE A 130 13.39 -3.30 6.29
C ILE A 130 14.61 -3.28 5.37
N ALA A 131 15.09 -2.09 4.99
CA ALA A 131 16.24 -1.95 4.12
C ALA A 131 17.51 -2.46 4.81
N GLU A 132 17.74 -2.04 6.06
CA GLU A 132 18.92 -2.44 6.83
C GLU A 132 19.01 -3.98 6.96
N LEU A 133 17.92 -4.64 7.34
CA LEU A 133 17.89 -6.07 7.57
C LEU A 133 17.95 -6.90 6.27
N LEU A 134 17.23 -6.52 5.22
CA LEU A 134 17.14 -7.31 3.98
C LEU A 134 18.25 -7.04 2.99
N THR A 135 19.03 -5.97 3.15
CA THR A 135 20.16 -5.64 2.28
C THR A 135 21.51 -5.69 2.98
N MET A 136 21.52 -6.10 4.26
CA MET A 136 22.75 -6.01 5.09
C MET A 136 23.38 -4.60 5.04
N ASN A 137 22.55 -3.56 5.06
CA ASN A 137 22.92 -2.16 4.99
C ASN A 137 23.63 -1.72 3.67
N ASN A 138 23.52 -2.52 2.62
CA ASN A 138 24.14 -2.18 1.32
C ASN A 138 23.30 -1.18 0.50
N ILE A 139 22.00 -1.07 0.75
CA ILE A 139 21.09 -0.15 0.06
C ILE A 139 20.56 0.86 1.06
N LYS A 140 20.86 2.13 0.81
CA LYS A 140 20.44 3.24 1.66
C LYS A 140 19.17 3.86 1.10
N LEU A 141 18.08 3.74 1.86
CA LEU A 141 16.85 4.49 1.64
C LEU A 141 16.92 5.83 2.38
N PHE A 142 15.95 6.70 2.13
CA PHE A 142 15.90 8.00 2.77
C PHE A 142 15.84 7.90 4.31
N GLY A 143 14.97 7.02 4.83
CA GLY A 143 14.87 6.72 6.25
C GLY A 143 16.17 6.14 6.85
N THR A 144 16.84 5.24 6.12
CA THR A 144 18.14 4.67 6.54
C THR A 144 19.22 5.75 6.64
N THR A 145 19.26 6.68 5.68
CA THR A 145 20.23 7.79 5.69
C THR A 145 20.00 8.71 6.90
N ILE A 146 18.74 9.02 7.24
CA ILE A 146 18.42 9.80 8.44
C ILE A 146 18.91 9.08 9.69
N GLN A 147 18.55 7.80 9.83
CA GLN A 147 18.91 6.98 11.00
C GLN A 147 20.42 6.88 11.18
N GLU A 148 21.16 6.65 10.09
CA GLU A 148 22.62 6.55 10.11
C GLU A 148 23.29 7.88 10.53
N ASN A 149 22.82 9.02 10.03
CA ASN A 149 23.35 10.33 10.42
C ASN A 149 23.11 10.62 11.92
N ILE A 150 21.93 10.26 12.43
CA ILE A 150 21.61 10.41 13.84
C ILE A 150 22.54 9.50 14.69
N ASN A 151 22.70 8.23 14.30
CA ASN A 151 23.56 7.28 15.01
C ASN A 151 25.04 7.70 15.00
N ASN A 152 25.49 8.38 13.94
CA ASN A 152 26.84 8.91 13.82
C ASN A 152 27.04 10.25 14.59
N GLY A 153 26.03 10.72 15.31
CA GLY A 153 26.12 11.99 16.07
C GLY A 153 25.95 13.25 15.24
N MET A 154 25.64 13.13 13.93
CA MET A 154 25.40 14.27 13.04
C MET A 154 23.93 14.74 13.12
N TRP A 155 23.52 15.15 14.32
CA TRP A 155 22.14 15.51 14.66
C TRP A 155 21.55 16.60 13.76
N ASN A 156 22.35 17.64 13.45
CA ASN A 156 21.89 18.76 12.61
C ASN A 156 21.56 18.30 11.19
N TYR A 157 22.38 17.38 10.64
CA TYR A 157 22.18 16.86 9.32
C TYR A 157 20.99 15.89 9.27
N GLY A 158 20.87 15.00 10.26
CA GLY A 158 19.72 14.11 10.41
C GLY A 158 18.42 14.88 10.57
N ALA A 159 18.40 15.96 11.37
CA ALA A 159 17.25 16.82 11.55
C ALA A 159 16.84 17.55 10.26
N ALA A 160 17.80 18.06 9.48
CA ALA A 160 17.54 18.71 8.19
C ALA A 160 16.90 17.72 7.19
N LEU A 161 17.44 16.51 7.08
CA LEU A 161 16.86 15.46 6.22
C LEU A 161 15.45 15.05 6.68
N SER A 162 15.21 14.93 7.99
CA SER A 162 13.90 14.64 8.54
C SER A 162 12.88 15.72 8.21
N LEU A 163 13.29 17.00 8.24
CA LEU A 163 12.44 18.11 7.87
C LEU A 163 12.07 18.08 6.38
N ILE A 164 13.05 17.79 5.50
CA ILE A 164 12.79 17.60 4.07
C ILE A 164 11.81 16.45 3.85
N MET A 165 11.98 15.32 4.55
CA MET A 165 11.07 14.18 4.48
C MET A 165 9.65 14.57 4.91
N LEU A 166 9.52 15.34 6.01
CA LEU A 166 8.23 15.82 6.51
C LEU A 166 7.54 16.72 5.48
N LEU A 167 8.28 17.62 4.83
CA LEU A 167 7.75 18.49 3.79
C LEU A 167 7.28 17.69 2.57
N LEU A 168 8.05 16.69 2.12
CA LEU A 168 7.66 15.82 1.02
C LEU A 168 6.37 15.05 1.33
N ILE A 169 6.27 14.46 2.53
CA ILE A 169 5.07 13.75 2.97
C ILE A 169 3.89 14.71 3.10
N GLY A 170 4.12 15.91 3.64
CA GLY A 170 3.08 16.95 3.79
C GLY A 170 2.51 17.40 2.45
N ILE A 171 3.38 17.69 1.48
CA ILE A 171 2.97 18.11 0.13
C ILE A 171 2.15 16.99 -0.54
N THR A 172 2.63 15.75 -0.50
CA THR A 172 1.89 14.62 -1.09
C THR A 172 0.54 14.39 -0.40
N GLY A 173 0.44 14.62 0.91
CA GLY A 173 -0.80 14.54 1.67
C GLY A 173 -1.83 15.59 1.25
N LEU A 174 -1.39 16.83 1.00
CA LEU A 174 -2.28 17.91 0.53
C LEU A 174 -2.87 17.60 -0.85
N PHE A 175 -2.05 17.15 -1.80
CA PHE A 175 -2.53 16.73 -3.13
C PHE A 175 -3.52 15.57 -3.08
N SER A 176 -3.41 14.66 -2.12
CA SER A 176 -4.34 13.55 -1.96
C SER A 176 -5.70 14.00 -1.40
N ASN A 177 -5.69 14.98 -0.52
CA ASN A 177 -6.94 15.48 0.10
C ASN A 177 -7.83 16.21 -0.92
N GLU A 178 -7.23 17.02 -1.79
CA GLU A 178 -7.95 17.70 -2.89
C GLU A 178 -8.60 16.70 -3.86
N SER A 179 -7.92 15.55 -4.13
CA SER A 179 -8.46 14.52 -5.00
C SER A 179 -9.63 13.75 -4.36
N SER A 180 -9.72 13.72 -3.04
CA SER A 180 -10.81 13.07 -2.31
C SER A 180 -12.04 13.97 -2.21
N ASP A 181 -11.86 15.29 -2.07
CA ASP A 181 -12.94 16.26 -1.99
C ASP A 181 -13.61 16.48 -3.35
N SER A 182 -12.84 16.54 -4.43
CA SER A 182 -13.38 16.65 -5.79
C SER A 182 -14.17 15.41 -6.24
N ALA A 183 -13.85 14.23 -5.73
CA ALA A 183 -14.63 13.01 -5.99
C ALA A 183 -15.98 12.99 -5.22
N ASN A 184 -16.06 13.69 -4.09
CA ASN A 184 -17.29 13.80 -3.29
C ASN A 184 -18.25 14.88 -3.82
N GLU A 185 -17.75 15.94 -4.45
CA GLU A 185 -18.58 17.01 -5.02
C GLU A 185 -19.19 16.62 -6.38
N GLY A 186 -18.55 15.71 -7.14
CA GLY A 186 -19.07 15.21 -8.42
C GLY A 186 -20.27 14.26 -8.32
N GLY A 187 -20.64 13.82 -7.13
CA GLY A 187 -21.77 12.92 -6.87
C GLY A 187 -23.11 13.60 -6.51
N LEU A 188 -23.20 14.93 -6.59
CA LEU A 188 -24.39 15.71 -6.22
C LEU A 188 -25.05 16.46 -7.39
N ILE A 189 -24.83 16.03 -8.64
CA ILE A 189 -25.57 16.56 -9.81
C ILE A 189 -26.28 15.43 -10.52
#